data_2a3a70e7aae7415edc2d695948d54a2a
#
_entry.id   2a3a70e7aae7415edc2d695948d54a2a
#
_cell.length_a   1.000
_cell.length_b   1.000
_cell.length_c   1.000
_cell.angle_alpha   90.00
_cell.angle_beta   90.00
_cell.angle_gamma   90.00
#
_symmetry.space_group_name_H-M   'P 1'
#
loop_
_entity.id
_entity.type
_entity.pdbx_description
1 polymer ?
#
loop_
_entity_poly.entity_id
_entity_poly.type
_entity_poly.pdbx_seq_one_letter_code
_entity_poly.pdbx_strand_id
1 'polypeptide(L)'
;MEPTASEIRIDIPPLIRVYQDGRIERLLGTQTVPPGLDPKTNVESKDVVYCQETGQCVRIYVPGTVVTSTQKLPLLVYFHGGRFCIETAFSPTYHNYLNALVSESKIVAVSVDYRRAPEHAIPAAYDDSWTALKWVASHYDGNGPEQWLNRYADFENVYLSGDSAGANIAHHIAIKTSKEKLDGMNLVGMILSHPYFWGKEPVGDEVKNPAVRAKFEGVWRLASPTTSGSDDPLINPIDDQSFGRFLGCKRVLICVAENDILKYRGWYYCEKLKNSGWDGEVEVMEAEGEDHVFHLRNSCCSNAVAKLKKVAEFMNQGPF
;
A
#
# COMPACT_ATOMS: atom_id res chain seq x y z
N MET A 1 -33.17 -9.34 27.21
CA MET A 1 -33.35 -10.02 25.92
C MET A 1 -31.98 -10.35 25.44
N GLU A 2 -31.70 -11.59 25.08
CA GLU A 2 -30.47 -11.94 24.41
C GLU A 2 -30.44 -11.28 23.02
N PRO A 3 -29.31 -10.75 22.58
CA PRO A 3 -29.21 -10.14 21.26
C PRO A 3 -29.51 -11.18 20.17
N THR A 4 -30.30 -10.79 19.18
CA THR A 4 -30.62 -11.67 18.06
C THR A 4 -29.37 -11.76 17.12
N ALA A 5 -29.16 -12.90 16.50
CA ALA A 5 -28.05 -13.12 15.56
C ALA A 5 -27.96 -12.07 14.43
N SER A 6 -29.08 -11.44 14.10
CA SER A 6 -29.19 -10.38 13.09
C SER A 6 -28.89 -8.96 13.61
N GLU A 7 -28.65 -8.76 14.92
CA GLU A 7 -28.29 -7.44 15.45
C GLU A 7 -26.89 -7.04 15.05
N ILE A 8 -26.72 -5.76 14.65
CA ILE A 8 -25.43 -5.18 14.30
C ILE A 8 -24.68 -4.83 15.58
N ARG A 9 -23.49 -5.38 15.74
CA ARG A 9 -22.55 -5.06 16.84
C ARG A 9 -21.70 -3.85 16.55
N ILE A 10 -21.20 -3.74 15.29
CA ILE A 10 -20.37 -2.61 14.81
C ILE A 10 -20.91 -2.20 13.45
N ASP A 11 -21.21 -0.91 13.28
CA ASP A 11 -21.63 -0.31 12.01
C ASP A 11 -20.70 0.86 11.66
N ILE A 12 -19.94 0.71 10.61
CA ILE A 12 -19.02 1.73 10.08
C ILE A 12 -19.35 2.02 8.62
N PRO A 13 -20.48 2.68 8.36
CA PRO A 13 -20.85 3.00 6.98
C PRO A 13 -19.90 4.04 6.38
N PRO A 14 -19.62 3.97 5.08
CA PRO A 14 -20.12 2.98 4.10
C PRO A 14 -19.23 1.74 3.97
N LEU A 15 -18.40 1.40 4.95
CA LEU A 15 -17.32 0.41 4.81
C LEU A 15 -17.76 -1.02 5.15
N ILE A 16 -18.22 -1.23 6.40
CA ILE A 16 -18.35 -2.58 6.95
C ILE A 16 -19.34 -2.62 8.11
N ARG A 17 -20.04 -3.74 8.26
CA ARG A 17 -20.84 -4.13 9.43
C ARG A 17 -20.35 -5.43 10.01
N VAL A 18 -20.36 -5.52 11.32
CA VAL A 18 -20.10 -6.75 12.07
C VAL A 18 -21.33 -7.06 12.91
N TYR A 19 -21.88 -8.25 12.76
CA TYR A 19 -23.08 -8.71 13.46
C TYR A 19 -22.73 -9.43 14.76
N GLN A 20 -23.72 -9.62 15.62
CA GLN A 20 -23.55 -10.30 16.92
C GLN A 20 -23.14 -11.78 16.75
N ASP A 21 -23.55 -12.41 15.66
CA ASP A 21 -23.18 -13.79 15.31
C ASP A 21 -21.75 -13.92 14.71
N GLY A 22 -21.02 -12.80 14.61
CA GLY A 22 -19.68 -12.76 14.02
C GLY A 22 -19.66 -12.59 12.49
N ARG A 23 -20.82 -12.61 11.82
CA ARG A 23 -20.90 -12.37 10.38
C ARG A 23 -20.42 -10.97 10.05
N ILE A 24 -19.67 -10.85 8.94
CA ILE A 24 -19.10 -9.60 8.45
C ILE A 24 -19.70 -9.29 7.08
N GLU A 25 -20.19 -8.07 6.94
CA GLU A 25 -20.73 -7.53 5.70
C GLU A 25 -19.90 -6.33 5.26
N ARG A 26 -19.14 -6.50 4.18
CA ARG A 26 -18.44 -5.39 3.52
C ARG A 26 -19.40 -4.69 2.57
N LEU A 27 -19.54 -3.38 2.74
CA LEU A 27 -20.44 -2.54 1.95
C LEU A 27 -19.74 -1.93 0.74
N LEU A 28 -18.40 -1.90 0.74
CA LEU A 28 -17.54 -1.44 -0.34
C LEU A 28 -16.37 -2.40 -0.57
N GLY A 29 -15.77 -2.32 -1.76
CA GLY A 29 -14.54 -3.05 -2.09
C GLY A 29 -14.70 -4.56 -2.20
N THR A 30 -15.90 -5.03 -2.58
CA THR A 30 -16.24 -6.46 -2.71
C THR A 30 -16.13 -6.98 -4.13
N GLN A 31 -16.05 -6.09 -5.12
CA GLN A 31 -15.94 -6.46 -6.52
C GLN A 31 -14.52 -6.91 -6.86
N THR A 32 -14.40 -7.92 -7.68
CA THR A 32 -13.14 -8.40 -8.24
C THR A 32 -13.24 -8.53 -9.75
N VAL A 33 -12.10 -8.42 -10.42
CA VAL A 33 -11.98 -8.65 -11.86
C VAL A 33 -10.94 -9.74 -12.13
N PRO A 34 -11.12 -10.56 -13.17
CA PRO A 34 -10.13 -11.57 -13.52
C PRO A 34 -8.83 -10.92 -14.01
N PRO A 35 -7.69 -11.64 -13.91
CA PRO A 35 -6.45 -11.24 -14.58
C PRO A 35 -6.55 -11.43 -16.10
N GLY A 36 -5.63 -10.87 -16.84
CA GLY A 36 -5.51 -11.00 -18.29
C GLY A 36 -4.85 -9.81 -18.94
N LEU A 37 -4.93 -9.76 -20.27
CA LEU A 37 -4.44 -8.64 -21.07
C LEU A 37 -5.45 -7.49 -21.03
N ASP A 38 -4.99 -6.32 -20.58
CA ASP A 38 -5.75 -5.07 -20.74
C ASP A 38 -5.45 -4.45 -22.13
N PRO A 39 -6.45 -4.39 -23.03
CA PRO A 39 -6.24 -3.89 -24.38
C PRO A 39 -5.95 -2.39 -24.45
N LYS A 40 -6.28 -1.62 -23.39
CA LYS A 40 -6.05 -0.17 -23.37
C LYS A 40 -4.60 0.18 -23.05
N THR A 41 -3.99 -0.56 -22.14
CA THR A 41 -2.63 -0.30 -21.66
C THR A 41 -1.61 -1.27 -22.23
N ASN A 42 -2.05 -2.35 -22.87
CA ASN A 42 -1.23 -3.47 -23.32
C ASN A 42 -0.39 -4.05 -22.16
N VAL A 43 -1.00 -4.17 -20.98
CA VAL A 43 -0.42 -4.80 -19.80
C VAL A 43 -1.07 -6.15 -19.60
N GLU A 44 -0.27 -7.17 -19.36
CA GLU A 44 -0.75 -8.51 -19.04
C GLU A 44 -0.64 -8.74 -17.53
N SER A 45 -1.65 -9.41 -16.94
CA SER A 45 -1.66 -9.74 -15.52
C SER A 45 -2.04 -11.19 -15.28
N LYS A 46 -1.56 -11.74 -14.16
CA LYS A 46 -1.94 -13.07 -13.66
C LYS A 46 -1.94 -13.14 -12.15
N ASP A 47 -2.76 -14.05 -11.61
CA ASP A 47 -2.83 -14.34 -10.19
C ASP A 47 -1.94 -15.53 -9.85
N VAL A 48 -1.18 -15.43 -8.76
CA VAL A 48 -0.26 -16.47 -8.31
C VAL A 48 -0.45 -16.70 -6.81
N VAL A 49 -0.73 -17.95 -6.42
CA VAL A 49 -0.74 -18.35 -5.01
C VAL A 49 0.71 -18.52 -4.55
N TYR A 50 1.16 -17.69 -3.61
CA TYR A 50 2.52 -17.76 -3.10
C TYR A 50 2.63 -18.54 -1.76
N CYS A 51 1.53 -18.72 -1.06
CA CYS A 51 1.44 -19.52 0.16
C CYS A 51 0.28 -20.51 0.05
N GLN A 52 0.59 -21.78 -0.19
CA GLN A 52 -0.41 -22.84 -0.39
C GLN A 52 -1.22 -23.13 0.88
N GLU A 53 -0.59 -23.00 2.05
CA GLU A 53 -1.21 -23.32 3.34
C GLU A 53 -2.36 -22.37 3.68
N THR A 54 -2.21 -21.10 3.33
CA THR A 54 -3.17 -20.03 3.65
C THR A 54 -3.96 -19.55 2.44
N GLY A 55 -3.57 -19.98 1.22
CA GLY A 55 -4.19 -19.57 -0.02
C GLY A 55 -3.88 -18.11 -0.41
N GLN A 56 -2.86 -17.50 0.19
CA GLN A 56 -2.50 -16.11 -0.08
C GLN A 56 -1.95 -15.93 -1.50
N CYS A 57 -2.40 -14.88 -2.15
CA CYS A 57 -2.15 -14.60 -3.56
C CYS A 57 -1.49 -13.25 -3.78
N VAL A 58 -0.87 -13.12 -4.96
CA VAL A 58 -0.49 -11.84 -5.54
C VAL A 58 -1.04 -11.76 -6.96
N ARG A 59 -1.25 -10.54 -7.46
CA ARG A 59 -1.44 -10.29 -8.89
C ARG A 59 -0.19 -9.66 -9.46
N ILE A 60 0.39 -10.28 -10.49
CA ILE A 60 1.59 -9.79 -11.17
C ILE A 60 1.16 -9.11 -12.47
N TYR A 61 1.78 -7.98 -12.79
CA TYR A 61 1.55 -7.20 -13.99
C TYR A 61 2.85 -7.00 -14.74
N VAL A 62 2.82 -7.21 -16.06
CA VAL A 62 3.97 -6.98 -16.95
C VAL A 62 3.54 -6.19 -18.18
N PRO A 63 4.36 -5.25 -18.70
CA PRO A 63 4.07 -4.59 -19.97
C PRO A 63 4.12 -5.62 -21.11
N GLY A 64 3.13 -5.64 -22.00
CA GLY A 64 3.11 -6.57 -23.15
C GLY A 64 4.29 -6.43 -24.10
N THR A 65 4.98 -5.27 -24.07
CA THR A 65 6.19 -5.04 -24.87
C THR A 65 7.43 -5.80 -24.38
N VAL A 66 7.42 -6.28 -23.12
CA VAL A 66 8.57 -6.95 -22.49
C VAL A 66 8.70 -8.42 -22.94
N VAL A 67 7.62 -9.01 -23.44
CA VAL A 67 7.60 -10.43 -23.87
C VAL A 67 8.66 -10.74 -24.93
N THR A 68 9.16 -9.72 -25.64
CA THR A 68 10.21 -9.84 -26.67
C THR A 68 11.57 -9.27 -26.25
N SER A 69 11.70 -8.68 -25.04
CA SER A 69 12.93 -8.04 -24.55
C SER A 69 13.69 -8.97 -23.59
N THR A 70 15.03 -8.85 -23.60
CA THR A 70 15.91 -9.47 -22.59
C THR A 70 16.20 -8.52 -21.41
N GLN A 71 15.77 -7.26 -21.50
CA GLN A 71 15.98 -6.25 -20.46
C GLN A 71 15.03 -6.49 -19.28
N LYS A 72 15.58 -6.56 -18.09
CA LYS A 72 14.81 -6.56 -16.83
C LYS A 72 14.32 -5.15 -16.52
N LEU A 73 13.15 -5.09 -15.88
CA LEU A 73 12.45 -3.85 -15.54
C LEU A 73 12.44 -3.63 -14.03
N PRO A 74 12.41 -2.38 -13.56
CA PRO A 74 12.22 -2.07 -12.14
C PRO A 74 11.01 -2.82 -11.57
N LEU A 75 11.11 -3.25 -10.33
CA LEU A 75 10.10 -4.05 -9.66
C LEU A 75 9.37 -3.23 -8.61
N LEU A 76 8.05 -3.18 -8.71
CA LEU A 76 7.18 -2.56 -7.72
C LEU A 76 6.44 -3.65 -6.93
N VAL A 77 6.53 -3.62 -5.60
CA VAL A 77 5.63 -4.38 -4.72
C VAL A 77 4.60 -3.41 -4.15
N TYR A 78 3.33 -3.64 -4.48
CA TYR A 78 2.23 -2.74 -4.17
C TYR A 78 1.28 -3.35 -3.14
N PHE A 79 0.89 -2.53 -2.16
CA PHE A 79 -0.08 -2.87 -1.12
C PHE A 79 -1.32 -1.99 -1.29
N HIS A 80 -2.48 -2.61 -1.46
CA HIS A 80 -3.73 -1.88 -1.63
C HIS A 80 -4.18 -1.19 -0.33
N GLY A 81 -4.97 -0.13 -0.46
CA GLY A 81 -5.60 0.55 0.67
C GLY A 81 -6.85 -0.18 1.18
N GLY A 82 -7.79 0.61 1.74
CA GLY A 82 -9.04 0.06 2.24
C GLY A 82 -9.07 -0.13 3.76
N ARG A 83 -8.26 0.66 4.49
CA ARG A 83 -8.27 0.69 5.97
C ARG A 83 -8.02 -0.67 6.63
N PHE A 84 -7.29 -1.56 5.98
CA PHE A 84 -7.05 -2.95 6.34
C PHE A 84 -8.31 -3.85 6.34
N CYS A 85 -9.48 -3.32 5.99
CA CYS A 85 -10.78 -4.00 6.14
C CYS A 85 -11.47 -4.31 4.82
N ILE A 86 -11.29 -3.48 3.79
CA ILE A 86 -11.97 -3.59 2.49
C ILE A 86 -10.98 -3.63 1.34
N GLU A 87 -11.48 -3.83 0.11
CA GLU A 87 -10.69 -3.96 -1.12
C GLU A 87 -9.82 -5.24 -1.16
N THR A 88 -9.24 -5.50 -2.29
CA THR A 88 -8.30 -6.61 -2.55
C THR A 88 -7.33 -6.23 -3.66
N ALA A 89 -6.27 -6.99 -3.85
CA ALA A 89 -5.41 -6.88 -5.03
C ALA A 89 -6.16 -7.11 -6.37
N PHE A 90 -7.33 -7.72 -6.29
CA PHE A 90 -8.18 -8.08 -7.45
C PHE A 90 -9.30 -7.09 -7.72
N SER A 91 -9.47 -6.08 -6.87
CA SER A 91 -10.50 -5.05 -7.05
C SER A 91 -10.30 -4.28 -8.36
N PRO A 92 -11.37 -3.93 -9.08
CA PRO A 92 -11.28 -3.17 -10.34
C PRO A 92 -10.53 -1.85 -10.18
N THR A 93 -10.66 -1.20 -9.05
CA THR A 93 -9.94 0.03 -8.69
C THR A 93 -8.43 -0.14 -8.80
N TYR A 94 -7.88 -1.15 -8.14
CA TYR A 94 -6.43 -1.42 -8.13
C TYR A 94 -5.95 -2.05 -9.44
N HIS A 95 -6.76 -2.90 -10.04
CA HIS A 95 -6.44 -3.48 -11.35
C HIS A 95 -6.27 -2.39 -12.42
N ASN A 96 -7.19 -1.44 -12.50
CA ASN A 96 -7.12 -0.34 -13.45
C ASN A 96 -5.93 0.58 -13.19
N TYR A 97 -5.68 0.92 -11.92
CA TYR A 97 -4.56 1.76 -11.54
C TYR A 97 -3.21 1.12 -11.87
N LEU A 98 -3.02 -0.16 -11.54
CA LEU A 98 -1.76 -0.86 -11.79
C LEU A 98 -1.53 -1.13 -13.27
N ASN A 99 -2.56 -1.40 -14.07
CA ASN A 99 -2.43 -1.45 -15.52
C ASN A 99 -1.91 -0.12 -16.08
N ALA A 100 -2.48 1.00 -15.64
CA ALA A 100 -2.02 2.32 -16.06
C ALA A 100 -0.58 2.62 -15.60
N LEU A 101 -0.26 2.31 -14.34
CA LEU A 101 1.06 2.57 -13.77
C LEU A 101 2.15 1.73 -14.43
N VAL A 102 1.91 0.43 -14.63
CA VAL A 102 2.85 -0.48 -15.31
C VAL A 102 3.11 -0.05 -16.75
N SER A 103 2.06 0.38 -17.45
CA SER A 103 2.17 0.89 -18.81
C SER A 103 2.98 2.18 -18.90
N GLU A 104 2.73 3.14 -17.99
CA GLU A 104 3.43 4.45 -17.97
C GLU A 104 4.89 4.29 -17.54
N SER A 105 5.12 3.55 -16.46
CA SER A 105 6.44 3.44 -15.82
C SER A 105 7.36 2.40 -16.47
N LYS A 106 6.81 1.46 -17.29
CA LYS A 106 7.54 0.33 -17.85
C LYS A 106 8.22 -0.53 -16.78
N ILE A 107 7.44 -0.99 -15.83
CA ILE A 107 7.87 -1.79 -14.67
C ILE A 107 7.19 -3.14 -14.63
N VAL A 108 7.70 -4.05 -13.79
CA VAL A 108 6.95 -5.20 -13.28
C VAL A 108 6.29 -4.80 -11.97
N ALA A 109 5.01 -5.11 -11.78
CA ALA A 109 4.35 -4.87 -10.50
C ALA A 109 3.79 -6.16 -9.89
N VAL A 110 3.92 -6.28 -8.56
CA VAL A 110 3.35 -7.36 -7.75
C VAL A 110 2.39 -6.73 -6.73
N SER A 111 1.10 -6.92 -6.90
CA SER A 111 0.05 -6.46 -5.99
C SER A 111 -0.28 -7.55 -4.99
N VAL A 112 -0.07 -7.27 -3.71
CA VAL A 112 -0.22 -8.24 -2.62
C VAL A 112 -1.67 -8.26 -2.12
N ASP A 113 -2.29 -9.44 -2.11
CA ASP A 113 -3.60 -9.67 -1.49
C ASP A 113 -3.43 -10.16 -0.05
N TYR A 114 -3.21 -9.22 0.86
CA TYR A 114 -3.04 -9.51 2.28
C TYR A 114 -4.39 -9.79 2.96
N ARG A 115 -4.39 -10.62 4.00
CA ARG A 115 -5.58 -10.92 4.80
C ARG A 115 -6.07 -9.68 5.55
N ARG A 116 -7.38 -9.48 5.55
CA ARG A 116 -8.02 -8.26 6.05
C ARG A 116 -8.71 -8.46 7.39
N ALA A 117 -8.74 -7.40 8.15
CA ALA A 117 -9.57 -7.30 9.34
C ALA A 117 -11.08 -7.20 8.97
N PRO A 118 -11.98 -7.54 9.90
CA PRO A 118 -11.69 -8.01 11.24
C PRO A 118 -11.47 -9.52 11.35
N GLU A 119 -11.63 -10.32 10.26
CA GLU A 119 -11.38 -11.76 10.27
C GLU A 119 -9.94 -12.08 10.64
N HIS A 120 -9.02 -11.25 10.13
CA HIS A 120 -7.59 -11.33 10.39
C HIS A 120 -7.09 -9.97 10.86
N ALA A 121 -7.14 -9.78 12.17
CA ALA A 121 -6.69 -8.54 12.80
C ALA A 121 -5.19 -8.28 12.55
N ILE A 122 -4.78 -7.02 12.65
CA ILE A 122 -3.37 -6.64 12.67
C ILE A 122 -2.67 -7.44 13.80
N PRO A 123 -1.48 -8.05 13.54
CA PRO A 123 -0.54 -7.74 12.46
C PRO A 123 -0.66 -8.58 11.17
N ALA A 124 -1.72 -9.37 10.95
CA ALA A 124 -1.82 -10.29 9.82
C ALA A 124 -1.48 -9.64 8.46
N ALA A 125 -1.95 -8.41 8.21
CA ALA A 125 -1.66 -7.69 6.96
C ALA A 125 -0.16 -7.43 6.76
N TYR A 126 0.57 -7.10 7.82
CA TYR A 126 2.03 -6.91 7.75
C TYR A 126 2.79 -8.22 7.59
N ASP A 127 2.36 -9.28 8.27
CA ASP A 127 2.99 -10.60 8.19
C ASP A 127 2.82 -11.21 6.79
N ASP A 128 1.65 -11.08 6.21
CA ASP A 128 1.36 -11.52 4.84
C ASP A 128 2.17 -10.71 3.82
N SER A 129 2.23 -9.39 3.99
CA SER A 129 3.00 -8.50 3.12
C SER A 129 4.51 -8.78 3.20
N TRP A 130 5.02 -9.09 4.37
CA TRP A 130 6.41 -9.53 4.55
C TRP A 130 6.67 -10.89 3.91
N THR A 131 5.75 -11.83 4.05
CA THR A 131 5.85 -13.16 3.44
C THR A 131 5.82 -13.06 1.90
N ALA A 132 4.94 -12.21 1.36
CA ALA A 132 4.91 -11.91 -0.07
C ALA A 132 6.24 -11.31 -0.55
N LEU A 133 6.81 -10.34 0.19
CA LEU A 133 8.09 -9.74 -0.19
C LEU A 133 9.25 -10.75 -0.15
N LYS A 134 9.28 -11.65 0.83
CA LYS A 134 10.26 -12.75 0.87
C LYS A 134 10.11 -13.70 -0.32
N TRP A 135 8.87 -14.03 -0.68
CA TRP A 135 8.60 -14.84 -1.85
C TRP A 135 9.03 -14.11 -3.15
N VAL A 136 8.77 -12.81 -3.26
CA VAL A 136 9.28 -12.01 -4.39
C VAL A 136 10.80 -12.06 -4.43
N ALA A 137 11.47 -11.80 -3.31
CA ALA A 137 12.93 -11.82 -3.23
C ALA A 137 13.55 -13.18 -3.61
N SER A 138 12.85 -14.30 -3.36
CA SER A 138 13.37 -15.64 -3.71
C SER A 138 13.58 -15.87 -5.21
N HIS A 139 13.23 -14.90 -6.06
CA HIS A 139 13.43 -14.99 -7.52
C HIS A 139 14.69 -14.26 -8.02
N TYR A 140 15.48 -13.66 -7.12
CA TYR A 140 16.60 -12.77 -7.49
C TYR A 140 17.66 -13.44 -8.39
N ASP A 141 17.90 -14.72 -8.18
CA ASP A 141 18.88 -15.52 -8.94
C ASP A 141 18.30 -16.16 -10.22
N GLY A 142 17.02 -15.87 -10.53
CA GLY A 142 16.32 -16.39 -11.70
C GLY A 142 15.76 -17.80 -11.55
N ASN A 143 15.82 -18.41 -10.35
CA ASN A 143 15.39 -19.78 -10.07
C ASN A 143 14.12 -19.87 -9.20
N GLY A 144 13.46 -18.77 -8.91
CA GLY A 144 12.22 -18.77 -8.16
C GLY A 144 11.05 -19.44 -8.88
N PRO A 145 9.95 -19.73 -8.18
CA PRO A 145 8.84 -20.51 -8.73
C PRO A 145 8.03 -19.78 -9.82
N GLU A 146 8.15 -18.45 -9.93
CA GLU A 146 7.37 -17.65 -10.86
C GLU A 146 8.22 -17.10 -12.01
N GLN A 147 7.94 -17.58 -13.23
CA GLN A 147 8.75 -17.29 -14.41
C GLN A 147 8.76 -15.81 -14.84
N TRP A 148 7.67 -15.06 -14.61
CA TRP A 148 7.66 -13.64 -14.98
C TRP A 148 8.61 -12.83 -14.10
N LEU A 149 8.71 -13.15 -12.81
CA LEU A 149 9.66 -12.49 -11.92
C LEU A 149 11.10 -12.89 -12.29
N ASN A 150 11.37 -14.17 -12.52
CA ASN A 150 12.69 -14.63 -12.95
C ASN A 150 13.16 -13.93 -14.22
N ARG A 151 12.26 -13.72 -15.16
CA ARG A 151 12.59 -13.25 -16.52
C ARG A 151 12.61 -11.74 -16.63
N TYR A 152 11.66 -11.05 -15.98
CA TYR A 152 11.40 -9.63 -16.27
C TYR A 152 11.75 -8.68 -15.12
N ALA A 153 11.82 -9.14 -13.86
CA ALA A 153 12.06 -8.27 -12.72
C ALA A 153 13.54 -7.96 -12.49
N ASP A 154 13.85 -6.69 -12.24
CA ASP A 154 15.15 -6.22 -11.79
C ASP A 154 15.15 -6.09 -10.26
N PHE A 155 15.81 -7.02 -9.59
CA PHE A 155 15.90 -7.06 -8.13
C PHE A 155 16.90 -6.08 -7.54
N GLU A 156 17.74 -5.45 -8.37
CA GLU A 156 18.60 -4.33 -7.96
C GLU A 156 17.84 -2.99 -7.95
N ASN A 157 16.59 -2.98 -8.46
CA ASN A 157 15.80 -1.77 -8.60
C ASN A 157 14.36 -1.98 -8.12
N VAL A 158 14.22 -2.22 -6.80
CA VAL A 158 12.94 -2.56 -6.17
C VAL A 158 12.35 -1.35 -5.46
N TYR A 159 11.03 -1.19 -5.60
CA TYR A 159 10.23 -0.16 -4.93
C TYR A 159 9.08 -0.80 -4.15
N LEU A 160 8.75 -0.21 -3.00
CA LEU A 160 7.51 -0.49 -2.28
C LEU A 160 6.53 0.66 -2.49
N SER A 161 5.26 0.36 -2.68
CA SER A 161 4.23 1.39 -2.77
C SER A 161 2.91 0.92 -2.20
N GLY A 162 2.08 1.88 -1.85
CA GLY A 162 0.70 1.64 -1.48
C GLY A 162 -0.04 2.96 -1.28
N ASP A 163 -1.35 2.85 -1.11
CA ASP A 163 -2.21 3.97 -0.78
C ASP A 163 -2.88 3.76 0.58
N SER A 164 -3.09 4.83 1.34
CA SER A 164 -3.82 4.78 2.62
C SER A 164 -3.23 3.70 3.57
N ALA A 165 -3.99 2.67 3.92
CA ALA A 165 -3.52 1.52 4.70
C ALA A 165 -2.35 0.79 4.02
N GLY A 166 -2.35 0.70 2.68
CA GLY A 166 -1.24 0.11 1.93
C GLY A 166 0.05 0.94 2.00
N ALA A 167 -0.05 2.27 2.08
CA ALA A 167 1.11 3.13 2.31
C ALA A 167 1.68 2.94 3.72
N ASN A 168 0.82 2.73 4.72
CA ASN A 168 1.23 2.36 6.06
C ASN A 168 1.96 1.00 6.05
N ILE A 169 1.45 0.00 5.34
CA ILE A 169 2.13 -1.30 5.17
C ILE A 169 3.51 -1.09 4.51
N ALA A 170 3.58 -0.33 3.40
CA ALA A 170 4.83 -0.08 2.68
C ALA A 170 5.92 0.49 3.60
N HIS A 171 5.55 1.46 4.48
CA HIS A 171 6.44 2.02 5.47
C HIS A 171 6.99 0.95 6.44
N HIS A 172 6.11 0.15 7.05
CA HIS A 172 6.54 -0.87 8.02
C HIS A 172 7.37 -1.99 7.38
N ILE A 173 7.05 -2.35 6.15
CA ILE A 173 7.85 -3.32 5.37
C ILE A 173 9.23 -2.74 5.04
N ALA A 174 9.32 -1.44 4.67
CA ALA A 174 10.61 -0.79 4.42
C ALA A 174 11.51 -0.74 5.67
N ILE A 175 10.92 -0.52 6.87
CA ILE A 175 11.66 -0.63 8.13
C ILE A 175 12.12 -2.08 8.36
N LYS A 176 11.25 -3.05 8.08
CA LYS A 176 11.58 -4.46 8.29
C LYS A 176 12.72 -4.92 7.39
N THR A 177 12.80 -4.46 6.12
CA THR A 177 13.91 -4.78 5.21
C THR A 177 15.27 -4.28 5.69
N SER A 178 15.32 -3.20 6.49
CA SER A 178 16.59 -2.74 7.06
C SER A 178 17.08 -3.63 8.21
N LYS A 179 16.17 -4.26 8.94
CA LYS A 179 16.45 -5.13 10.08
C LYS A 179 16.69 -6.59 9.66
N GLU A 180 15.95 -7.02 8.67
CA GLU A 180 15.96 -8.38 8.11
C GLU A 180 16.26 -8.26 6.61
N LYS A 181 17.55 -8.19 6.25
CA LYS A 181 17.97 -8.07 4.86
C LYS A 181 17.48 -9.26 4.03
N LEU A 182 17.02 -8.96 2.83
CA LEU A 182 16.64 -9.97 1.84
C LEU A 182 17.77 -10.07 0.81
N ASP A 183 18.37 -11.24 0.71
CA ASP A 183 19.47 -11.48 -0.21
C ASP A 183 19.06 -11.23 -1.66
N GLY A 184 19.93 -10.58 -2.41
CA GLY A 184 19.73 -10.30 -3.82
C GLY A 184 18.62 -9.31 -4.16
N MET A 185 18.09 -8.57 -3.16
CA MET A 185 17.09 -7.54 -3.37
C MET A 185 17.56 -6.20 -2.83
N ASN A 186 17.65 -5.19 -3.70
CA ASN A 186 17.97 -3.82 -3.32
C ASN A 186 16.71 -2.95 -3.32
N LEU A 187 16.28 -2.52 -2.13
CA LEU A 187 15.15 -1.59 -1.99
C LEU A 187 15.63 -0.16 -2.23
N VAL A 188 15.34 0.36 -3.42
CA VAL A 188 15.74 1.71 -3.86
C VAL A 188 14.87 2.78 -3.24
N GLY A 189 13.56 2.60 -3.26
CA GLY A 189 12.65 3.64 -2.83
C GLY A 189 11.27 3.16 -2.39
N MET A 190 10.52 4.10 -1.83
CA MET A 190 9.18 3.90 -1.33
C MET A 190 8.25 5.03 -1.78
N ILE A 191 7.03 4.70 -2.19
CA ILE A 191 6.00 5.66 -2.60
C ILE A 191 4.80 5.52 -1.67
N LEU A 192 4.55 6.56 -0.88
CA LEU A 192 3.46 6.63 0.10
C LEU A 192 2.35 7.53 -0.43
N SER A 193 1.27 6.93 -0.94
CA SER A 193 0.11 7.67 -1.42
C SER A 193 -0.92 7.83 -0.31
N HIS A 194 -1.21 9.07 0.11
CA HIS A 194 -2.22 9.37 1.14
C HIS A 194 -2.05 8.51 2.41
N PRO A 195 -0.84 8.44 3.02
CA PRO A 195 -0.51 7.43 4.01
C PRO A 195 -1.45 7.46 5.23
N TYR A 196 -1.97 6.29 5.61
CA TYR A 196 -2.82 6.14 6.79
C TYR A 196 -1.97 6.14 8.05
N PHE A 197 -1.51 7.34 8.40
CA PHE A 197 -0.89 7.64 9.69
C PHE A 197 -1.83 8.50 10.52
N TRP A 198 -1.81 8.30 11.81
CA TRP A 198 -2.63 9.03 12.75
C TRP A 198 -1.86 9.25 14.06
N GLY A 199 -2.42 9.97 14.99
CA GLY A 199 -1.84 10.20 16.31
C GLY A 199 -2.85 10.85 17.26
N LYS A 200 -2.60 10.76 18.54
CA LYS A 200 -3.46 11.33 19.57
C LYS A 200 -3.48 12.86 19.46
N GLU A 201 -2.31 13.47 19.38
CA GLU A 201 -2.19 14.92 19.24
C GLU A 201 -2.29 15.32 17.75
N PRO A 202 -3.16 16.26 17.39
CA PRO A 202 -3.23 16.78 16.02
C PRO A 202 -1.94 17.49 15.61
N VAL A 203 -1.53 17.30 14.34
CA VAL A 203 -0.40 17.99 13.74
C VAL A 203 -0.87 19.04 12.73
N GLY A 204 -0.24 20.23 12.73
CA GLY A 204 -0.65 21.33 11.86
C GLY A 204 -2.13 21.69 12.03
N ASP A 205 -2.81 21.84 10.87
CA ASP A 205 -4.25 22.13 10.84
C ASP A 205 -5.12 20.87 10.73
N GLU A 206 -4.61 19.74 11.20
CA GLU A 206 -5.36 18.49 11.28
C GLU A 206 -6.68 18.67 12.03
N VAL A 207 -7.72 17.93 11.63
CA VAL A 207 -9.04 18.01 12.24
C VAL A 207 -8.97 17.80 13.75
N LYS A 208 -9.54 18.76 14.51
CA LYS A 208 -9.60 18.74 15.97
C LYS A 208 -10.96 18.29 16.52
N ASN A 209 -11.97 18.16 15.64
CA ASN A 209 -13.32 17.74 16.06
C ASN A 209 -13.29 16.31 16.62
N PRO A 210 -13.64 16.08 17.91
CA PRO A 210 -13.54 14.78 18.54
C PRO A 210 -14.40 13.70 17.88
N ALA A 211 -15.58 14.06 17.34
CA ALA A 211 -16.46 13.11 16.71
C ALA A 211 -15.92 12.59 15.35
N VAL A 212 -15.20 13.47 14.63
CA VAL A 212 -14.51 13.07 13.38
C VAL A 212 -13.31 12.19 13.71
N ARG A 213 -12.50 12.58 14.68
CA ARG A 213 -11.35 11.78 15.12
C ARG A 213 -11.77 10.39 15.61
N ALA A 214 -12.81 10.31 16.44
CA ALA A 214 -13.33 9.04 16.93
C ALA A 214 -13.74 8.06 15.83
N LYS A 215 -14.24 8.55 14.67
CA LYS A 215 -14.54 7.69 13.52
C LYS A 215 -13.29 7.03 12.93
N PHE A 216 -12.19 7.79 12.78
CA PHE A 216 -10.92 7.25 12.31
C PHE A 216 -10.33 6.24 13.30
N GLU A 217 -10.34 6.57 14.57
CA GLU A 217 -9.88 5.70 15.65
C GLU A 217 -10.72 4.41 15.77
N GLY A 218 -12.03 4.51 15.54
CA GLY A 218 -12.93 3.37 15.54
C GLY A 218 -12.59 2.33 14.47
N VAL A 219 -12.22 2.79 13.27
CA VAL A 219 -11.76 1.90 12.19
C VAL A 219 -10.42 1.25 12.54
N TRP A 220 -9.49 2.02 13.10
CA TRP A 220 -8.21 1.47 13.56
C TRP A 220 -8.41 0.39 14.63
N ARG A 221 -9.26 0.65 15.63
CA ARG A 221 -9.59 -0.34 16.67
C ARG A 221 -10.28 -1.59 16.13
N LEU A 222 -11.05 -1.47 15.05
CA LEU A 222 -11.62 -2.64 14.38
C LEU A 222 -10.51 -3.47 13.70
N ALA A 223 -9.55 -2.82 13.05
CA ALA A 223 -8.45 -3.49 12.39
C ALA A 223 -7.41 -4.05 13.37
N SER A 224 -7.17 -3.34 14.47
CA SER A 224 -6.20 -3.68 15.52
C SER A 224 -6.86 -3.68 16.91
N PRO A 225 -7.57 -4.75 17.30
CA PRO A 225 -8.31 -4.81 18.57
C PRO A 225 -7.40 -4.73 19.81
N THR A 226 -6.13 -5.08 19.68
CA THR A 226 -5.13 -5.04 20.76
C THR A 226 -4.31 -3.75 20.80
N THR A 227 -4.69 -2.76 19.97
CA THR A 227 -3.98 -1.49 19.86
C THR A 227 -3.91 -0.72 21.19
N SER A 228 -2.79 -0.04 21.44
CA SER A 228 -2.64 0.92 22.54
C SER A 228 -3.40 2.24 22.29
N GLY A 229 -3.99 2.44 21.11
CA GLY A 229 -4.75 3.63 20.71
C GLY A 229 -4.13 4.35 19.53
N SER A 230 -4.37 5.67 19.47
CA SER A 230 -3.92 6.50 18.34
C SER A 230 -2.40 6.73 18.32
N ASP A 231 -1.70 6.49 19.43
CA ASP A 231 -0.24 6.55 19.51
C ASP A 231 0.43 5.17 19.40
N ASP A 232 -0.33 4.16 18.97
CA ASP A 232 0.23 2.86 18.63
C ASP A 232 1.26 3.02 17.50
N PRO A 233 2.50 2.50 17.66
CA PRO A 233 3.56 2.66 16.66
C PRO A 233 3.20 2.17 15.25
N LEU A 234 2.22 1.29 15.13
CA LEU A 234 1.74 0.81 13.83
C LEU A 234 0.93 1.87 13.06
N ILE A 235 0.27 2.79 13.76
CA ILE A 235 -0.48 3.87 13.11
C ILE A 235 0.20 5.24 13.29
N ASN A 236 1.00 5.42 14.33
CA ASN A 236 1.80 6.61 14.61
C ASN A 236 3.31 6.31 14.61
N PRO A 237 3.89 5.84 13.50
CA PRO A 237 5.32 5.51 13.45
C PRO A 237 6.22 6.75 13.53
N ILE A 238 5.65 7.95 13.32
CA ILE A 238 6.39 9.20 13.14
C ILE A 238 6.93 9.75 14.48
N ASP A 239 6.24 9.44 15.58
CA ASP A 239 6.62 9.88 16.91
C ASP A 239 7.62 8.94 17.61
N ASP A 240 8.00 7.83 16.96
CA ASP A 240 9.08 6.95 17.43
C ASP A 240 10.42 7.68 17.36
N GLN A 241 11.19 7.65 18.46
CA GLN A 241 12.52 8.28 18.54
C GLN A 241 13.54 7.68 17.52
N SER A 242 13.30 6.49 17.05
CA SER A 242 14.12 5.82 16.03
C SER A 242 13.62 6.07 14.60
N PHE A 243 12.57 6.88 14.43
CA PHE A 243 11.99 7.18 13.10
C PHE A 243 13.06 7.64 12.12
N GLY A 244 13.05 7.08 10.93
CA GLY A 244 14.00 7.37 9.84
C GLY A 244 15.34 6.65 9.94
N ARG A 245 15.84 6.30 11.13
CA ARG A 245 17.15 5.64 11.30
C ARG A 245 17.24 4.27 10.63
N PHE A 246 16.10 3.59 10.53
CA PHE A 246 16.02 2.22 10.02
C PHE A 246 15.14 2.11 8.78
N LEU A 247 15.05 3.18 7.98
CA LEU A 247 14.36 3.08 6.70
C LEU A 247 15.24 2.33 5.69
N GLY A 248 14.73 1.23 5.14
CA GLY A 248 15.50 0.32 4.28
C GLY A 248 15.76 0.84 2.86
N CYS A 249 15.39 2.08 2.54
CA CYS A 249 15.57 2.70 1.23
C CYS A 249 16.15 4.11 1.37
N LYS A 250 16.63 4.66 0.24
CA LYS A 250 17.24 5.99 0.16
C LYS A 250 16.35 7.03 -0.51
N ARG A 251 15.19 6.64 -1.03
CA ARG A 251 14.29 7.54 -1.73
C ARG A 251 12.87 7.35 -1.26
N VAL A 252 12.19 8.46 -0.96
CA VAL A 252 10.78 8.44 -0.54
C VAL A 252 10.00 9.49 -1.32
N LEU A 253 8.92 9.08 -1.97
CA LEU A 253 7.93 9.97 -2.56
C LEU A 253 6.62 9.87 -1.74
N ILE A 254 6.14 11.01 -1.24
CA ILE A 254 4.88 11.12 -0.52
C ILE A 254 3.90 11.87 -1.41
N CYS A 255 2.73 11.29 -1.68
CA CYS A 255 1.66 11.96 -2.40
C CYS A 255 0.51 12.23 -1.44
N VAL A 256 0.10 13.48 -1.33
CA VAL A 256 -1.03 13.95 -0.51
C VAL A 256 -2.03 14.75 -1.36
N ALA A 257 -3.18 15.07 -0.81
CA ALA A 257 -4.18 15.91 -1.47
C ALA A 257 -4.69 16.98 -0.51
N GLU A 258 -5.03 18.14 -1.05
CA GLU A 258 -5.37 19.35 -0.27
C GLU A 258 -6.51 19.12 0.73
N ASN A 259 -7.57 18.42 0.30
CA ASN A 259 -8.76 18.18 1.10
C ASN A 259 -8.73 16.83 1.87
N ASP A 260 -7.62 16.11 1.79
CA ASP A 260 -7.45 14.84 2.50
C ASP A 260 -7.19 15.08 4.00
N ILE A 261 -8.00 14.46 4.85
CA ILE A 261 -7.85 14.53 6.30
C ILE A 261 -6.48 14.02 6.79
N LEU A 262 -5.82 13.17 6.02
CA LEU A 262 -4.50 12.60 6.33
C LEU A 262 -3.32 13.46 5.80
N LYS A 263 -3.61 14.55 5.07
CA LYS A 263 -2.60 15.40 4.44
C LYS A 263 -1.48 15.81 5.39
N TYR A 264 -1.85 16.33 6.54
CA TYR A 264 -0.89 16.87 7.51
C TYR A 264 0.05 15.81 8.08
N ARG A 265 -0.39 14.56 8.18
CA ARG A 265 0.47 13.43 8.58
C ARG A 265 1.49 13.08 7.50
N GLY A 266 1.13 13.21 6.22
CA GLY A 266 2.08 13.06 5.12
C GLY A 266 3.16 14.13 5.14
N TRP A 267 2.82 15.40 5.36
CA TRP A 267 3.77 16.49 5.52
C TRP A 267 4.64 16.35 6.78
N TYR A 268 4.03 15.96 7.89
CA TYR A 268 4.75 15.71 9.15
C TYR A 268 5.77 14.57 9.01
N TYR A 269 5.39 13.50 8.28
CA TYR A 269 6.31 12.43 7.94
C TYR A 269 7.54 12.95 7.18
N CYS A 270 7.33 13.78 6.15
CA CYS A 270 8.41 14.38 5.39
C CYS A 270 9.34 15.24 6.27
N GLU A 271 8.76 16.12 7.08
CA GLU A 271 9.52 16.99 7.99
C GLU A 271 10.36 16.18 8.98
N LYS A 272 9.75 15.20 9.63
CA LYS A 272 10.45 14.34 10.59
C LYS A 272 11.55 13.51 9.92
N LEU A 273 11.30 13.00 8.72
CA LEU A 273 12.30 12.22 7.99
C LEU A 273 13.53 13.06 7.63
N LYS A 274 13.32 14.30 7.16
CA LYS A 274 14.41 15.27 6.89
C LYS A 274 15.25 15.58 8.14
N ASN A 275 14.62 15.58 9.31
CA ASN A 275 15.27 15.94 10.59
C ASN A 275 15.77 14.70 11.39
N SER A 276 15.59 13.49 10.89
CA SER A 276 15.93 12.24 11.60
C SER A 276 17.39 11.82 11.51
N GLY A 277 18.16 12.48 10.62
CA GLY A 277 19.52 12.06 10.25
C GLY A 277 19.53 10.91 9.23
N TRP A 278 18.39 10.57 8.63
CA TRP A 278 18.32 9.70 7.46
C TRP A 278 19.04 10.36 6.27
N ASP A 279 19.87 9.61 5.58
CA ASP A 279 20.77 10.10 4.52
C ASP A 279 20.21 9.90 3.10
N GLY A 280 18.90 9.86 2.95
CA GLY A 280 18.20 9.74 1.68
C GLY A 280 17.49 11.03 1.25
N GLU A 281 16.70 10.93 0.17
CA GLU A 281 15.91 12.01 -0.39
C GLU A 281 14.41 11.76 -0.21
N VAL A 282 13.67 12.78 0.26
CA VAL A 282 12.22 12.74 0.38
C VAL A 282 11.59 13.90 -0.38
N GLU A 283 10.62 13.56 -1.22
CA GLU A 283 9.81 14.49 -2.00
C GLU A 283 8.34 14.40 -1.57
N VAL A 284 7.62 15.52 -1.64
CA VAL A 284 6.16 15.56 -1.45
C VAL A 284 5.51 16.14 -2.70
N MET A 285 4.48 15.47 -3.16
CA MET A 285 3.54 15.98 -4.17
C MET A 285 2.19 16.20 -3.51
N GLU A 286 1.70 17.44 -3.50
CA GLU A 286 0.34 17.78 -3.08
C GLU A 286 -0.54 18.07 -4.28
N ALA A 287 -1.71 17.43 -4.35
CA ALA A 287 -2.71 17.67 -5.38
C ALA A 287 -3.75 18.67 -4.87
N GLU A 288 -3.78 19.86 -5.49
CA GLU A 288 -4.69 20.95 -5.15
C GLU A 288 -6.14 20.59 -5.52
N GLY A 289 -7.10 20.92 -4.64
CA GLY A 289 -8.54 20.69 -4.83
C GLY A 289 -9.00 19.24 -4.69
N GLU A 290 -8.08 18.30 -4.50
CA GLU A 290 -8.39 16.86 -4.47
C GLU A 290 -8.57 16.33 -3.04
N ASP A 291 -9.21 15.15 -2.94
CA ASP A 291 -9.49 14.44 -1.71
C ASP A 291 -8.74 13.10 -1.64
N HIS A 292 -8.91 12.39 -0.55
CA HIS A 292 -8.28 11.10 -0.26
C HIS A 292 -8.42 10.10 -1.42
N VAL A 293 -7.30 9.57 -1.91
CA VAL A 293 -7.15 8.60 -3.01
C VAL A 293 -7.91 8.97 -4.30
N PHE A 294 -8.00 10.27 -4.61
CA PHE A 294 -8.69 10.80 -5.79
C PHE A 294 -8.29 10.11 -7.08
N HIS A 295 -7.02 9.78 -7.23
CA HIS A 295 -6.44 9.15 -8.42
C HIS A 295 -6.99 7.75 -8.72
N LEU A 296 -7.54 7.07 -7.71
CA LEU A 296 -8.22 5.78 -7.85
C LEU A 296 -9.68 5.94 -8.25
N ARG A 297 -10.33 7.05 -7.85
CA ARG A 297 -11.74 7.32 -8.12
C ARG A 297 -11.97 8.03 -9.45
N ASN A 298 -11.07 8.95 -9.81
CA ASN A 298 -11.12 9.73 -11.03
C ASN A 298 -9.74 9.74 -11.71
N SER A 299 -9.37 8.60 -12.27
CA SER A 299 -8.05 8.38 -12.88
C SER A 299 -7.75 9.25 -14.10
N CYS A 300 -8.79 9.91 -14.67
CA CYS A 300 -8.67 10.75 -15.87
C CYS A 300 -8.55 12.25 -15.55
N CYS A 301 -8.67 12.68 -14.28
CA CYS A 301 -8.47 14.10 -13.96
C CYS A 301 -6.98 14.49 -14.11
N SER A 302 -6.73 15.78 -14.34
CA SER A 302 -5.37 16.30 -14.56
C SER A 302 -4.40 15.96 -13.44
N ASN A 303 -4.87 16.05 -12.18
CA ASN A 303 -4.07 15.75 -11.01
C ASN A 303 -3.74 14.25 -10.91
N ALA A 304 -4.67 13.34 -11.28
CA ALA A 304 -4.41 11.90 -11.30
C ALA A 304 -3.36 11.53 -12.37
N VAL A 305 -3.46 12.13 -13.55
CA VAL A 305 -2.48 11.96 -14.63
C VAL A 305 -1.10 12.51 -14.20
N ALA A 306 -1.07 13.70 -13.58
CA ALA A 306 0.17 14.29 -13.08
C ALA A 306 0.81 13.40 -12.00
N LYS A 307 0.01 12.87 -11.06
CA LYS A 307 0.49 11.93 -10.04
C LYS A 307 1.04 10.64 -10.66
N LEU A 308 0.35 10.06 -11.63
CA LEU A 308 0.80 8.84 -12.33
C LEU A 308 2.18 9.07 -12.96
N LYS A 309 2.37 10.19 -13.67
CA LYS A 309 3.66 10.57 -14.28
C LYS A 309 4.74 10.80 -13.23
N LYS A 310 4.43 11.51 -12.14
CA LYS A 310 5.39 11.74 -11.05
C LYS A 310 5.88 10.45 -10.41
N VAL A 311 4.97 9.49 -10.19
CA VAL A 311 5.31 8.16 -9.69
C VAL A 311 6.19 7.39 -10.68
N ALA A 312 5.85 7.46 -11.98
CA ALA A 312 6.65 6.84 -13.04
C ALA A 312 8.06 7.45 -13.13
N GLU A 313 8.17 8.76 -13.11
CA GLU A 313 9.45 9.48 -13.09
C GLU A 313 10.30 9.08 -11.88
N PHE A 314 9.70 9.00 -10.70
CA PHE A 314 10.38 8.61 -9.47
C PHE A 314 11.00 7.21 -9.57
N MET A 315 10.28 6.24 -10.13
CA MET A 315 10.79 4.87 -10.30
C MET A 315 11.84 4.76 -11.42
N ASN A 316 11.77 5.61 -12.45
CA ASN A 316 12.67 5.56 -13.58
C ASN A 316 14.00 6.33 -13.39
N GLN A 317 14.17 7.03 -12.26
CA GLN A 317 15.44 7.70 -11.94
C GLN A 317 16.56 6.74 -11.52
N GLY A 318 16.24 5.47 -11.26
CA GLY A 318 17.20 4.44 -10.86
C GLY A 318 17.71 4.56 -9.41
N PRO A 319 18.61 3.68 -9.00
CA PRO A 319 19.28 3.77 -7.70
C PRO A 319 20.20 4.99 -7.62
N PHE A 320 20.45 5.42 -6.37
CA PHE A 320 21.39 6.48 -6.03
C PHE A 320 22.81 6.09 -6.42
#